data_9b27cf5779297caa69b7c3f539499c99
#
_entry.id   9b27cf5779297caa69b7c3f539499c99
#
_cell.length_a   1.000
_cell.length_b   1.000
_cell.length_c   1.000
_cell.angle_alpha   90.00
_cell.angle_beta   90.00
_cell.angle_gamma   90.00
#
_symmetry.space_group_name_H-M   'P 1'
#
loop_
_entity.id
_entity.type
_entity.pdbx_description
1 polymer ?
#
loop_
_entity_poly.entity_id
_entity_poly.type
_entity_poly.pdbx_seq_one_letter_code
_entity_poly.pdbx_strand_id
1 'polypeptide(L)'
;MREAERRVLRLFAQGHSAKSAAVELGLSVNAVNERLRDARRRTGVGSSRELARLLCAQENRDDVSGLPAAAGPAPSPPLNRGRMTMMMIAGMIGAGVTAAAMLAASAGETPAAPPRVLRIVPSSGATVPAGPLEVTVTFDRPMRGDGWSFTTSDRGRYPRCAAVPRLSPDRRTFTLACTVEAGGRYAIGINGGRYRNFVGENGMPATAAQTMFRAR
;
A
#
# COMPACT_ATOMS: atom_id res chain seq x y z
N MET A 1 -0.20 24.60 6.99
CA MET A 1 -0.99 23.59 7.74
C MET A 1 -1.07 24.02 9.20
N ARG A 2 -2.24 23.93 9.85
CA ARG A 2 -2.43 24.34 11.26
C ARG A 2 -1.88 23.27 12.21
N GLU A 3 -1.43 23.66 13.41
CA GLU A 3 -0.89 22.72 14.40
C GLU A 3 -1.91 21.63 14.78
N ALA A 4 -3.18 22.01 14.93
CA ALA A 4 -4.25 21.04 15.21
C ALA A 4 -4.43 19.97 14.11
N GLU A 5 -4.15 20.30 12.86
CA GLU A 5 -4.16 19.36 11.73
C GLU A 5 -2.92 18.46 11.76
N ARG A 6 -1.74 19.00 12.09
CA ARG A 6 -0.49 18.25 12.24
C ARG A 6 -0.60 17.19 13.33
N ARG A 7 -1.17 17.53 14.50
CA ARG A 7 -1.36 16.58 15.61
C ARG A 7 -2.21 15.38 15.19
N VAL A 8 -3.31 15.62 14.48
CA VAL A 8 -4.14 14.53 13.95
C VAL A 8 -3.37 13.69 12.93
N LEU A 9 -2.62 14.31 12.04
CA LEU A 9 -1.85 13.61 11.00
C LEU A 9 -0.70 12.79 11.58
N ARG A 10 -0.02 13.25 12.65
CA ARG A 10 1.00 12.45 13.35
C ARG A 10 0.42 11.17 13.93
N LEU A 11 -0.75 11.23 14.56
CA LEU A 11 -1.44 10.02 15.04
C LEU A 11 -1.82 9.07 13.89
N PHE A 12 -2.25 9.62 12.76
CA PHE A 12 -2.53 8.81 11.56
C PHE A 12 -1.27 8.14 10.99
N ALA A 13 -0.13 8.81 11.03
CA ALA A 13 1.17 8.23 10.64
C ALA A 13 1.60 7.09 11.58
N GLN A 14 1.25 7.19 12.88
CA GLN A 14 1.46 6.15 13.88
C GLN A 14 0.46 4.99 13.79
N GLY A 15 -0.48 5.03 12.83
CA GLY A 15 -1.45 3.97 12.60
C GLY A 15 -2.80 4.14 13.29
N HIS A 16 -3.04 5.26 13.97
CA HIS A 16 -4.34 5.54 14.58
C HIS A 16 -5.45 5.68 13.53
N SER A 17 -6.64 5.20 13.89
CA SER A 17 -7.88 5.49 13.18
C SER A 17 -8.45 6.85 13.59
N ALA A 18 -9.45 7.38 12.87
CA ALA A 18 -10.15 8.59 13.27
C ALA A 18 -10.78 8.47 14.66
N LYS A 19 -11.26 7.27 15.02
CA LYS A 19 -11.87 6.99 16.32
C LYS A 19 -10.83 7.00 17.44
N SER A 20 -9.70 6.29 17.27
CA SER A 20 -8.63 6.27 18.28
C SER A 20 -7.92 7.62 18.41
N ALA A 21 -7.71 8.35 17.31
CA ALA A 21 -7.17 9.69 17.34
C ALA A 21 -8.13 10.69 18.04
N ALA A 22 -9.44 10.50 17.90
CA ALA A 22 -10.44 11.31 18.61
C ALA A 22 -10.35 11.11 20.13
N VAL A 23 -10.22 9.87 20.58
CA VAL A 23 -10.03 9.53 22.01
C VAL A 23 -8.74 10.16 22.53
N GLU A 24 -7.62 9.97 21.83
CA GLU A 24 -6.30 10.47 22.21
C GLU A 24 -6.24 12.00 22.33
N LEU A 25 -6.97 12.69 21.46
CA LEU A 25 -6.97 14.17 21.42
C LEU A 25 -8.13 14.80 22.22
N GLY A 26 -8.99 14.00 22.85
CA GLY A 26 -10.20 14.49 23.55
C GLY A 26 -11.19 15.18 22.60
N LEU A 27 -11.32 14.72 21.37
CA LEU A 27 -12.13 15.31 20.31
C LEU A 27 -13.28 14.38 19.89
N SER A 28 -14.28 14.92 19.22
CA SER A 28 -15.25 14.08 18.51
C SER A 28 -14.63 13.54 17.21
N VAL A 29 -15.09 12.36 16.78
CA VAL A 29 -14.69 11.75 15.50
C VAL A 29 -14.97 12.69 14.32
N ASN A 30 -16.08 13.45 14.38
CA ASN A 30 -16.42 14.44 13.37
C ASN A 30 -15.38 15.58 13.32
N ALA A 31 -14.93 16.07 14.45
CA ALA A 31 -13.90 17.11 14.51
C ALA A 31 -12.57 16.61 13.93
N VAL A 32 -12.20 15.35 14.18
CA VAL A 32 -11.02 14.73 13.57
C VAL A 32 -11.17 14.65 12.04
N ASN A 33 -12.32 14.18 11.56
CA ASN A 33 -12.59 14.07 10.12
C ASN A 33 -12.60 15.43 9.41
N GLU A 34 -13.14 16.48 10.04
CA GLU A 34 -13.10 17.85 9.52
C GLU A 34 -11.67 18.36 9.37
N ARG A 35 -10.82 18.18 10.40
CA ARG A 35 -9.41 18.57 10.33
C ARG A 35 -8.64 17.84 9.24
N LEU A 36 -8.90 16.56 9.04
CA LEU A 36 -8.32 15.77 7.95
C LEU A 36 -8.80 16.25 6.58
N ARG A 37 -10.08 16.62 6.47
CA ARG A 37 -10.66 17.18 5.23
C ARG A 37 -10.03 18.54 4.91
N ASP A 38 -9.87 19.40 5.90
CA ASP A 38 -9.26 20.71 5.74
C ASP A 38 -7.79 20.61 5.36
N ALA A 39 -7.04 19.72 6.01
CA ALA A 39 -5.64 19.46 5.67
C ALA A 39 -5.49 19.00 4.20
N ARG A 40 -6.34 18.07 3.75
CA ARG A 40 -6.34 17.61 2.35
C ARG A 40 -6.69 18.71 1.36
N ARG A 41 -7.70 19.54 1.66
CA ARG A 41 -8.09 20.67 0.80
C ARG A 41 -6.95 21.66 0.60
N ARG A 42 -6.15 21.92 1.64
CA ARG A 42 -5.04 22.88 1.57
C ARG A 42 -3.81 22.33 0.87
N THR A 43 -3.59 21.03 0.93
CA THR A 43 -2.40 20.39 0.36
C THR A 43 -2.63 19.75 -1.00
N GLY A 44 -3.90 19.62 -1.43
CA GLY A 44 -4.25 18.94 -2.68
C GLY A 44 -4.06 17.41 -2.64
N VAL A 45 -3.67 16.83 -1.48
CA VAL A 45 -3.42 15.39 -1.36
C VAL A 45 -4.73 14.63 -1.22
N GLY A 46 -4.93 13.58 -2.02
CA GLY A 46 -6.17 12.83 -2.08
C GLY A 46 -6.47 11.97 -0.83
N SER A 47 -5.44 11.56 -0.08
CA SER A 47 -5.57 10.65 1.06
C SER A 47 -4.98 11.23 2.33
N SER A 48 -5.72 11.10 3.46
CA SER A 48 -5.21 11.53 4.78
C SER A 48 -4.01 10.72 5.25
N ARG A 49 -3.92 9.42 4.88
CA ARG A 49 -2.76 8.57 5.21
C ARG A 49 -1.52 8.96 4.41
N GLU A 50 -1.70 9.26 3.14
CA GLU A 50 -0.63 9.78 2.28
C GLU A 50 -0.11 11.11 2.81
N LEU A 51 -1.00 12.03 3.15
CA LEU A 51 -0.64 13.31 3.75
C LEU A 51 0.11 13.13 5.09
N ALA A 52 -0.30 12.18 5.93
CA ALA A 52 0.38 11.85 7.17
C ALA A 52 1.81 11.34 6.93
N ARG A 53 2.01 10.47 5.94
CA ARG A 53 3.35 9.98 5.57
C ARG A 53 4.25 11.10 5.04
N LEU A 54 3.71 11.97 4.18
CA LEU A 54 4.45 13.12 3.65
C LEU A 54 4.87 14.08 4.75
N LEU A 55 4.01 14.36 5.72
CA LEU A 55 4.31 15.19 6.88
C LEU A 55 5.47 14.61 7.70
N CYS A 56 5.40 13.33 8.07
CA CYS A 56 6.48 12.69 8.83
C CYS A 56 7.80 12.62 8.04
N ALA A 57 7.75 12.40 6.73
CA ALA A 57 8.95 12.42 5.89
C ALA A 57 9.57 13.82 5.80
N GLN A 58 8.78 14.88 5.91
CA GLN A 58 9.27 16.26 5.95
C GLN A 58 9.84 16.60 7.32
N GLU A 59 9.13 16.27 8.41
CA GLU A 59 9.60 16.47 9.78
C GLU A 59 10.94 15.77 10.05
N ASN A 60 11.11 14.53 9.59
CA ASN A 60 12.38 13.80 9.69
C ASN A 60 13.53 14.45 8.90
N ARG A 61 13.24 15.13 7.78
CA ARG A 61 14.26 15.88 7.02
C ARG A 61 14.68 17.15 7.75
N ASP A 62 13.73 17.83 8.35
CA ASP A 62 13.99 19.06 9.09
C ASP A 62 14.83 18.78 10.37
N ASP A 63 14.59 17.65 11.06
CA ASP A 63 15.38 17.18 12.20
C ASP A 63 16.82 16.82 11.83
N VAL A 64 17.04 16.18 10.68
CA VAL A 64 18.39 15.84 10.18
C VAL A 64 19.17 17.09 9.76
N SER A 65 18.49 18.12 9.29
CA SER A 65 19.12 19.41 8.92
C SER A 65 19.50 20.28 10.12
N GLY A 66 19.00 19.98 11.31
CA GLY A 66 19.28 20.70 12.56
C GLY A 66 20.51 20.18 13.33
N LEU A 67 21.18 19.10 12.89
CA LEU A 67 22.41 18.65 13.52
C LEU A 67 23.59 19.52 13.06
N PRO A 68 24.48 20.00 13.98
CA PRO A 68 25.68 20.74 13.59
C PRO A 68 26.55 19.85 12.69
N ALA A 69 26.88 20.36 11.53
CA ALA A 69 27.69 19.67 10.53
C ALA A 69 29.02 19.22 11.16
N ALA A 70 29.16 17.91 11.40
CA ALA A 70 30.44 17.30 11.62
C ALA A 70 31.26 17.50 10.35
N ALA A 71 32.47 18.06 10.50
CA ALA A 71 33.37 18.46 9.45
C ALA A 71 33.47 17.40 8.35
N GLY A 72 32.95 17.71 7.19
CA GLY A 72 33.07 16.89 5.97
C GLY A 72 34.47 17.04 5.38
N PRO A 73 34.96 16.01 4.66
CA PRO A 73 36.23 16.08 3.95
C PRO A 73 36.21 17.15 2.85
N ALA A 74 37.34 17.81 2.66
CA ALA A 74 37.59 18.93 1.76
C ALA A 74 37.13 18.72 0.32
N PRO A 75 36.70 19.80 -0.36
CA PRO A 75 36.23 19.74 -1.75
C PRO A 75 37.36 19.38 -2.72
N SER A 76 37.09 18.42 -3.60
CA SER A 76 37.96 18.08 -4.72
C SER A 76 37.99 19.23 -5.73
N PRO A 77 39.15 19.54 -6.36
CA PRO A 77 39.30 20.65 -7.29
C PRO A 77 38.57 20.38 -8.62
N PRO A 78 38.16 21.45 -9.34
CA PRO A 78 37.38 21.34 -10.56
C PRO A 78 38.26 20.79 -11.71
N LEU A 79 37.72 19.80 -12.42
CA LEU A 79 38.29 19.29 -13.67
C LEU A 79 38.19 20.36 -14.76
N ASN A 80 39.33 20.88 -15.11
CA ASN A 80 39.55 21.82 -16.19
C ASN A 80 39.30 21.17 -17.56
N ARG A 81 38.38 21.74 -18.32
CA ARG A 81 38.23 21.47 -19.76
C ARG A 81 39.38 22.10 -20.51
N GLY A 82 40.29 21.30 -21.05
CA GLY A 82 41.38 21.73 -21.91
C GLY A 82 41.67 20.74 -23.01
N ARG A 83 41.16 21.06 -24.20
CA ARG A 83 41.72 20.89 -25.55
C ARG A 83 42.61 19.67 -25.87
N MET A 84 42.06 18.81 -26.69
CA MET A 84 42.51 18.39 -27.99
C MET A 84 44.02 18.42 -28.24
N THR A 85 44.66 17.27 -28.44
CA THR A 85 45.67 17.10 -29.50
C THR A 85 45.69 15.63 -29.96
N MET A 86 45.54 15.49 -31.24
CA MET A 86 45.58 14.33 -32.09
C MET A 86 47.00 13.83 -32.18
N MET A 87 47.27 12.53 -31.97
CA MET A 87 48.45 11.88 -32.54
C MET A 87 48.16 10.41 -32.85
N MET A 88 48.13 10.13 -34.14
CA MET A 88 48.12 8.79 -34.70
C MET A 88 49.52 8.14 -34.48
N ILE A 89 49.52 6.88 -34.08
CA ILE A 89 50.59 5.94 -34.51
C ILE A 89 49.96 4.55 -34.65
N ALA A 90 50.17 3.98 -35.81
CA ALA A 90 49.82 2.63 -36.22
C ALA A 90 50.67 1.58 -35.54
N GLY A 91 50.14 0.41 -35.28
CA GLY A 91 50.87 -0.78 -34.85
C GLY A 91 49.99 -2.01 -34.89
N MET A 92 50.28 -2.87 -35.85
CA MET A 92 49.61 -4.10 -36.22
C MET A 92 49.81 -5.28 -35.24
N ILE A 93 48.85 -6.24 -35.34
CA ILE A 93 48.95 -7.71 -35.23
C ILE A 93 48.77 -8.30 -33.85
N GLY A 94 47.77 -9.15 -33.74
CA GLY A 94 47.75 -10.27 -32.80
C GLY A 94 46.39 -10.83 -32.39
N ALA A 95 45.94 -11.81 -33.13
CA ALA A 95 45.20 -13.01 -32.70
C ALA A 95 43.94 -12.86 -31.80
N GLY A 96 42.84 -13.15 -32.39
CA GLY A 96 41.73 -14.01 -31.96
C GLY A 96 41.45 -14.18 -30.46
N VAL A 97 40.47 -13.44 -29.95
CA VAL A 97 39.62 -13.89 -28.84
C VAL A 97 38.20 -13.64 -29.25
N THR A 98 37.47 -14.71 -29.46
CA THR A 98 36.03 -14.75 -29.67
C THR A 98 35.37 -14.05 -28.52
N ALA A 99 34.96 -12.81 -28.73
CA ALA A 99 34.03 -12.12 -27.85
C ALA A 99 32.66 -12.84 -27.98
N ALA A 100 32.44 -13.81 -27.10
CA ALA A 100 31.10 -14.26 -26.82
C ALA A 100 30.32 -13.04 -26.29
N ALA A 101 29.56 -12.39 -27.16
CA ALA A 101 28.60 -11.41 -26.80
C ALA A 101 27.59 -12.09 -25.88
N MET A 102 27.73 -11.93 -24.56
CA MET A 102 26.66 -12.13 -23.63
C MET A 102 25.62 -11.06 -23.97
N LEU A 103 24.66 -11.43 -24.80
CA LEU A 103 23.35 -10.81 -24.81
C LEU A 103 22.79 -11.08 -23.41
N ALA A 104 23.03 -10.18 -22.47
CA ALA A 104 22.15 -10.03 -21.33
C ALA A 104 20.79 -9.73 -21.93
N ALA A 105 19.98 -10.77 -22.09
CA ALA A 105 18.56 -10.63 -22.30
C ALA A 105 18.06 -9.80 -21.13
N SER A 106 17.85 -8.51 -21.36
CA SER A 106 16.97 -7.70 -20.53
C SER A 106 15.66 -8.44 -20.54
N ALA A 107 15.44 -9.28 -19.53
CA ALA A 107 14.13 -9.83 -19.26
C ALA A 107 13.27 -8.59 -19.06
N GLY A 108 12.53 -8.22 -20.13
CA GLY A 108 11.61 -7.10 -20.09
C GLY A 108 10.73 -7.33 -18.89
N GLU A 109 10.84 -6.46 -17.89
CA GLU A 109 9.93 -6.47 -16.74
C GLU A 109 8.53 -6.33 -17.32
N THR A 110 7.86 -7.47 -17.43
CA THR A 110 6.44 -7.50 -17.75
C THR A 110 5.78 -6.58 -16.75
N PRO A 111 5.01 -5.54 -17.18
CA PRO A 111 4.38 -4.60 -16.27
C PRO A 111 3.69 -5.39 -15.16
N ALA A 112 4.07 -5.14 -13.92
CA ALA A 112 3.60 -5.92 -12.79
C ALA A 112 2.07 -5.89 -12.77
N ALA A 113 1.43 -6.99 -13.14
CA ALA A 113 -0.03 -7.06 -13.20
C ALA A 113 -0.63 -6.92 -11.79
N PRO A 114 -1.82 -6.30 -11.66
CA PRO A 114 -2.50 -6.20 -10.36
C PRO A 114 -2.79 -7.60 -9.79
N PRO A 115 -2.72 -7.76 -8.45
CA PRO A 115 -3.10 -9.00 -7.79
C PRO A 115 -4.52 -9.43 -8.17
N ARG A 116 -4.73 -10.74 -8.31
CA ARG A 116 -6.04 -11.32 -8.61
C ARG A 116 -6.50 -12.19 -7.45
N VAL A 117 -7.79 -12.17 -7.19
CA VAL A 117 -8.41 -13.11 -6.26
C VAL A 117 -8.52 -14.48 -6.94
N LEU A 118 -7.90 -15.49 -6.33
CA LEU A 118 -7.99 -16.89 -6.78
C LEU A 118 -9.19 -17.60 -6.17
N ARG A 119 -9.49 -17.33 -4.90
CA ARG A 119 -10.53 -18.02 -4.17
C ARG A 119 -11.14 -17.12 -3.10
N ILE A 120 -12.46 -17.23 -2.93
CA ILE A 120 -13.17 -16.68 -1.79
C ILE A 120 -13.98 -17.81 -1.15
N VAL A 121 -13.96 -17.91 0.17
CA VAL A 121 -14.80 -18.84 0.93
C VAL A 121 -15.62 -18.00 1.91
N PRO A 122 -16.92 -18.18 1.95
CA PRO A 122 -17.77 -19.04 1.10
C PRO A 122 -17.76 -18.61 -0.36
N SER A 123 -17.83 -19.59 -1.28
CA SER A 123 -17.94 -19.31 -2.72
C SER A 123 -19.31 -18.71 -3.05
N SER A 124 -19.40 -18.01 -4.19
CA SER A 124 -20.70 -17.48 -4.65
C SER A 124 -21.73 -18.60 -4.83
N GLY A 125 -22.92 -18.38 -4.29
CA GLY A 125 -24.01 -19.34 -4.28
C GLY A 125 -23.98 -20.36 -3.15
N ALA A 126 -22.94 -20.39 -2.33
CA ALA A 126 -22.83 -21.34 -1.22
C ALA A 126 -23.95 -21.14 -0.17
N THR A 127 -24.30 -22.25 0.50
CA THR A 127 -25.13 -22.24 1.69
C THR A 127 -24.29 -22.69 2.89
N VAL A 128 -24.23 -21.87 3.94
CA VAL A 128 -23.46 -22.12 5.16
C VAL A 128 -24.36 -22.26 6.38
N PRO A 129 -23.93 -22.93 7.45
CA PRO A 129 -24.63 -22.91 8.73
C PRO A 129 -24.71 -21.49 9.30
N ALA A 130 -25.79 -21.18 10.02
CA ALA A 130 -25.85 -19.95 10.84
C ALA A 130 -24.84 -20.03 11.98
N GLY A 131 -24.38 -18.88 12.46
CA GLY A 131 -23.42 -18.75 13.54
C GLY A 131 -22.04 -18.25 13.08
N PRO A 132 -20.97 -18.64 13.77
CA PRO A 132 -19.60 -18.25 13.42
C PRO A 132 -19.21 -18.71 12.02
N LEU A 133 -18.54 -17.85 11.28
CA LEU A 133 -18.11 -18.10 9.90
C LEU A 133 -16.75 -17.46 9.65
N GLU A 134 -15.81 -18.19 9.10
CA GLU A 134 -14.59 -17.62 8.56
C GLU A 134 -14.76 -17.31 7.07
N VAL A 135 -14.58 -16.03 6.72
CA VAL A 135 -14.52 -15.60 5.34
C VAL A 135 -13.06 -15.50 4.94
N THR A 136 -12.65 -16.28 3.94
CA THR A 136 -11.27 -16.23 3.44
C THR A 136 -11.21 -15.71 2.02
N VAL A 137 -10.17 -14.92 1.73
CA VAL A 137 -9.83 -14.49 0.37
C VAL A 137 -8.37 -14.81 0.10
N THR A 138 -8.11 -15.56 -0.96
CA THR A 138 -6.76 -15.96 -1.40
C THR A 138 -6.41 -15.28 -2.71
N PHE A 139 -5.22 -14.68 -2.76
CA PHE A 139 -4.68 -13.97 -3.91
C PHE A 139 -3.60 -14.78 -4.63
N ASP A 140 -3.34 -14.45 -5.89
CA ASP A 140 -2.34 -15.08 -6.76
C ASP A 140 -0.89 -14.75 -6.35
N ARG A 141 -0.70 -13.76 -5.47
CA ARG A 141 0.62 -13.30 -5.02
C ARG A 141 0.59 -12.75 -3.61
N PRO A 142 1.77 -12.54 -2.97
CA PRO A 142 1.84 -11.94 -1.65
C PRO A 142 1.27 -10.53 -1.60
N MET A 143 0.53 -10.23 -0.54
CA MET A 143 -0.18 -8.99 -0.30
C MET A 143 0.44 -8.21 0.87
N ARG A 144 0.26 -6.90 0.87
CA ARG A 144 0.60 -6.06 2.02
C ARG A 144 -0.37 -6.33 3.16
N GLY A 145 0.16 -6.39 4.39
CA GLY A 145 -0.65 -6.65 5.59
C GLY A 145 -1.19 -5.39 6.27
N ASP A 146 -0.85 -4.22 5.77
CA ASP A 146 -1.17 -2.92 6.37
C ASP A 146 -2.51 -2.33 5.91
N GLY A 147 -3.24 -3.02 5.05
CA GLY A 147 -4.54 -2.56 4.54
C GLY A 147 -5.40 -3.66 3.94
N TRP A 148 -6.70 -3.51 4.10
CA TRP A 148 -7.72 -4.39 3.52
C TRP A 148 -8.98 -3.60 3.19
N SER A 149 -9.77 -4.11 2.26
CA SER A 149 -11.06 -3.55 1.86
C SER A 149 -12.08 -4.65 1.63
N PHE A 150 -12.65 -5.16 2.72
CA PHE A 150 -13.90 -5.89 2.64
C PHE A 150 -15.03 -4.87 2.55
N THR A 151 -15.83 -4.92 1.50
CA THR A 151 -16.83 -3.88 1.20
C THR A 151 -18.25 -4.43 1.22
N THR A 152 -19.20 -3.56 1.50
CA THR A 152 -20.62 -3.86 1.35
C THR A 152 -21.01 -3.94 -0.13
N SER A 153 -22.11 -4.61 -0.42
CA SER A 153 -22.70 -4.72 -1.75
C SER A 153 -24.23 -4.53 -1.61
N ASP A 154 -24.85 -3.99 -2.63
CA ASP A 154 -26.31 -3.88 -2.76
C ASP A 154 -27.00 -5.24 -2.99
N ARG A 155 -26.22 -6.29 -3.28
CA ARG A 155 -26.71 -7.64 -3.56
C ARG A 155 -27.00 -8.51 -2.35
N GLY A 156 -26.70 -8.02 -1.14
CA GLY A 156 -26.94 -8.75 0.11
C GLY A 156 -26.49 -7.96 1.34
N ARG A 157 -26.84 -8.49 2.52
CA ARG A 157 -26.38 -7.92 3.79
C ARG A 157 -24.88 -8.17 3.96
N TYR A 158 -24.18 -7.22 4.55
CA TYR A 158 -22.83 -7.47 5.04
C TYR A 158 -22.94 -8.22 6.39
N PRO A 159 -22.22 -9.34 6.59
CA PRO A 159 -22.25 -10.06 7.87
C PRO A 159 -21.58 -9.23 8.98
N ARG A 160 -21.87 -9.56 10.23
CA ARG A 160 -21.15 -8.97 11.38
C ARG A 160 -19.75 -9.60 11.45
N CYS A 161 -18.72 -8.82 11.17
CA CYS A 161 -17.35 -9.31 11.11
C CYS A 161 -16.43 -8.56 12.06
N ALA A 162 -15.30 -9.20 12.43
CA ALA A 162 -14.23 -8.56 13.15
C ALA A 162 -13.68 -7.36 12.37
N ALA A 163 -13.10 -6.39 13.08
CA ALA A 163 -12.53 -5.19 12.46
C ALA A 163 -11.23 -5.47 11.69
N VAL A 164 -10.48 -6.50 12.11
CA VAL A 164 -9.15 -6.82 11.58
C VAL A 164 -9.12 -8.27 11.11
N PRO A 165 -8.82 -8.53 9.82
CA PRO A 165 -8.57 -9.88 9.34
C PRO A 165 -7.20 -10.38 9.75
N ARG A 166 -7.03 -11.70 9.79
CA ARG A 166 -5.73 -12.36 9.92
C ARG A 166 -5.12 -12.57 8.54
N LEU A 167 -3.83 -12.32 8.40
CA LEU A 167 -3.07 -12.61 7.17
C LEU A 167 -2.24 -13.88 7.41
N SER A 168 -2.26 -14.79 6.44
CA SER A 168 -1.46 -16.02 6.47
C SER A 168 0.04 -15.73 6.39
N PRO A 169 0.91 -16.66 6.86
CA PRO A 169 2.36 -16.48 6.81
C PRO A 169 2.92 -16.29 5.39
N ASP A 170 2.32 -16.93 4.37
CA ASP A 170 2.67 -16.75 2.95
C ASP A 170 2.16 -15.44 2.37
N ARG A 171 1.43 -14.65 3.18
CA ARG A 171 0.86 -13.35 2.83
C ARG A 171 -0.12 -13.35 1.66
N ARG A 172 -0.71 -14.49 1.34
CA ARG A 172 -1.65 -14.62 0.23
C ARG A 172 -3.10 -14.73 0.65
N THR A 173 -3.38 -15.12 1.90
CA THR A 173 -4.75 -15.36 2.36
C THR A 173 -5.10 -14.49 3.55
N PHE A 174 -6.18 -13.72 3.41
CA PHE A 174 -6.80 -13.00 4.52
C PHE A 174 -7.99 -13.82 5.03
N THR A 175 -8.08 -13.97 6.34
CA THR A 175 -9.20 -14.63 7.04
C THR A 175 -9.91 -13.62 7.92
N LEU A 176 -11.19 -13.41 7.69
CA LEU A 176 -12.06 -12.51 8.42
C LEU A 176 -13.08 -13.32 9.22
N ALA A 177 -13.05 -13.22 10.55
CA ALA A 177 -14.04 -13.84 11.41
C ALA A 177 -15.35 -13.07 11.36
N CYS A 178 -16.43 -13.74 11.05
CA CYS A 178 -17.77 -13.17 10.91
C CYS A 178 -18.80 -13.99 11.68
N THR A 179 -20.02 -13.46 11.78
CA THR A 179 -21.21 -14.15 12.28
C THR A 179 -22.36 -13.90 11.32
N VAL A 180 -23.09 -14.95 10.99
CA VAL A 180 -24.25 -14.94 10.08
C VAL A 180 -25.50 -15.49 10.76
N GLU A 181 -26.65 -14.98 10.41
CA GLU A 181 -27.97 -15.37 10.95
C GLU A 181 -28.69 -16.30 9.97
N ALA A 182 -29.46 -17.24 10.48
CA ALA A 182 -30.26 -18.15 9.65
C ALA A 182 -31.22 -17.39 8.72
N GLY A 183 -31.40 -17.90 7.51
CA GLY A 183 -32.25 -17.28 6.49
C GLY A 183 -31.62 -16.06 5.80
N GLY A 184 -30.46 -15.59 6.29
CA GLY A 184 -29.77 -14.41 5.75
C GLY A 184 -29.16 -14.63 4.36
N ARG A 185 -29.25 -13.60 3.50
CA ARG A 185 -28.50 -13.50 2.24
C ARG A 185 -27.38 -12.49 2.44
N TYR A 186 -26.16 -12.91 2.19
CA TYR A 186 -24.95 -12.13 2.45
C TYR A 186 -24.17 -11.87 1.18
N ALA A 187 -23.53 -10.71 1.13
CA ALA A 187 -22.60 -10.32 0.07
C ALA A 187 -21.40 -9.59 0.65
N ILE A 188 -20.22 -9.96 0.18
CA ILE A 188 -18.96 -9.34 0.58
C ILE A 188 -18.16 -9.02 -0.68
N GLY A 189 -17.79 -7.75 -0.84
CA GLY A 189 -16.88 -7.30 -1.88
C GLY A 189 -15.43 -7.28 -1.38
N ILE A 190 -14.50 -7.50 -2.31
CA ILE A 190 -13.05 -7.39 -2.15
C ILE A 190 -12.59 -6.27 -3.05
N ASN A 191 -12.09 -5.19 -2.51
CA ASN A 191 -11.90 -3.93 -3.20
C ASN A 191 -13.19 -3.52 -3.97
N GLY A 192 -13.36 -2.26 -4.27
CA GLY A 192 -14.52 -1.80 -5.03
C GLY A 192 -14.73 -0.30 -4.88
N GLY A 193 -15.15 0.35 -5.94
CA GLY A 193 -15.32 1.80 -5.98
C GLY A 193 -14.05 2.52 -5.51
N ARG A 194 -14.19 3.32 -4.44
CA ARG A 194 -13.08 4.06 -3.82
C ARG A 194 -12.22 3.23 -2.86
N TYR A 195 -12.65 2.03 -2.49
CA TYR A 195 -11.97 1.17 -1.53
C TYR A 195 -11.04 0.20 -2.26
N ARG A 196 -9.73 0.40 -2.17
CA ARG A 196 -8.71 -0.34 -2.90
C ARG A 196 -7.51 -0.73 -2.02
N ASN A 197 -7.76 -1.08 -0.74
CA ASN A 197 -6.69 -1.30 0.23
C ASN A 197 -6.13 -2.73 0.24
N PHE A 198 -6.75 -3.70 -0.47
CA PHE A 198 -6.03 -4.93 -0.79
C PHE A 198 -5.01 -4.61 -1.87
N VAL A 199 -3.75 -4.48 -1.46
CA VAL A 199 -2.62 -4.07 -2.31
C VAL A 199 -1.55 -5.15 -2.25
N GLY A 200 -1.02 -5.54 -3.40
CA GLY A 200 0.10 -6.46 -3.49
C GLY A 200 1.41 -5.82 -3.01
N GLU A 201 2.43 -6.63 -2.76
CA GLU A 201 3.77 -6.13 -2.43
C GLU A 201 4.36 -5.26 -3.54
N ASN A 202 3.91 -5.47 -4.79
CA ASN A 202 4.24 -4.62 -5.94
C ASN A 202 3.57 -3.23 -5.91
N GLY A 203 2.83 -2.89 -4.85
CA GLY A 203 2.14 -1.60 -4.69
C GLY A 203 0.85 -1.46 -5.48
N MET A 204 0.43 -2.45 -6.27
CA MET A 204 -0.78 -2.39 -7.07
C MET A 204 -2.01 -2.89 -6.31
N PRO A 205 -3.16 -2.18 -6.37
CA PRO A 205 -4.41 -2.67 -5.82
C PRO A 205 -4.88 -3.93 -6.56
N ALA A 206 -5.38 -4.90 -5.80
CA ALA A 206 -5.98 -6.10 -6.37
C ALA A 206 -7.24 -5.77 -7.18
N THR A 207 -7.48 -6.56 -8.21
CA THR A 207 -8.72 -6.53 -8.99
C THR A 207 -9.92 -6.76 -8.08
N ALA A 208 -10.97 -5.98 -8.26
CA ALA A 208 -12.20 -6.11 -7.48
C ALA A 208 -12.87 -7.48 -7.71
N ALA A 209 -13.37 -8.07 -6.63
CA ALA A 209 -14.11 -9.34 -6.67
C ALA A 209 -15.23 -9.29 -5.62
N GLN A 210 -16.16 -10.24 -5.69
CA GLN A 210 -17.21 -10.37 -4.67
C GLN A 210 -17.68 -11.81 -4.51
N THR A 211 -18.25 -12.12 -3.38
CA THR A 211 -18.97 -13.36 -3.11
C THR A 211 -20.36 -13.08 -2.57
N MET A 212 -21.31 -13.97 -2.85
CA MET A 212 -22.66 -13.96 -2.31
C MET A 212 -23.00 -15.36 -1.81
N PHE A 213 -23.59 -15.47 -0.63
CA PHE A 213 -23.93 -16.75 -0.03
C PHE A 213 -25.16 -16.62 0.86
N ARG A 214 -25.69 -17.76 1.32
CA ARG A 214 -26.85 -17.82 2.21
C ARG A 214 -26.49 -18.55 3.50
N ALA A 215 -27.12 -18.17 4.61
CA ALA A 215 -27.05 -18.93 5.84
C ALA A 215 -28.36 -19.71 6.06
N ARG A 216 -28.28 -20.94 6.55
CA ARG A 216 -29.39 -21.81 6.92
C ARG A 216 -29.37 -22.15 8.40
#